data_44bcf84107259e39a5758fbdf42dec9f
#
_entry.id   44bcf84107259e39a5758fbdf42dec9f
#
_cell.length_a   1.000
_cell.length_b   1.000
_cell.length_c   1.000
_cell.angle_alpha   90.00
_cell.angle_beta   90.00
_cell.angle_gamma   90.00
#
_symmetry.space_group_name_H-M   'P 1'
#
loop_
_entity.id
_entity.type
_entity.pdbx_description
1 polymer ?
#
loop_
_entity_poly.entity_id
_entity_poly.type
_entity_poly.pdbx_seq_one_letter_code
_entity_poly.pdbx_strand_id
1 'polypeptide(L)'
;MVETVTSTTNNAVKSSTKDSSKAADVSARKKALLLGRMLGLASEDDYRASNASISERAAFRAQKQASQYQENLETIYKIAISHTPSDVTGVDLDPDWAHQFFQLAEQIHNRKMQELWGRILANEITSPGHFSLRTLSTLKQLTHKEAQILEKALGMSVLVNNETRLKLIIGFKHARGLGQFFKKATATSIGLSQFGLPYSNILTLVEAGILHRSELETGLLSSKTPINFSLSDLKLKLTPKSGQLFFSYYRFTPTGDELAQLIHFNTDKSYIKAMKALFSHDFKID
;
A
#
# COMPACT_ATOMS: atom_id res chain seq x y z
N MET A 1 -69.52 14.71 30.92
CA MET A 1 -68.36 15.59 30.84
C MET A 1 -67.12 14.76 30.99
N VAL A 2 -66.33 14.97 30.08
CA VAL A 2 -64.90 14.72 29.91
C VAL A 2 -64.57 13.72 28.82
N GLU A 3 -63.89 14.29 27.91
CA GLU A 3 -63.56 14.01 26.54
C GLU A 3 -62.54 12.89 26.34
N THR A 4 -62.75 12.22 25.25
CA THR A 4 -61.85 11.42 24.47
C THR A 4 -60.69 12.22 23.91
N VAL A 5 -59.45 11.76 24.06
CA VAL A 5 -58.31 12.13 23.18
C VAL A 5 -57.79 10.89 22.49
N THR A 6 -57.99 10.95 21.19
CA THR A 6 -57.63 9.93 20.20
C THR A 6 -56.14 9.88 19.91
N SER A 7 -55.66 8.67 19.73
CA SER A 7 -54.41 8.25 19.15
C SER A 7 -54.19 8.74 17.73
N THR A 8 -53.11 9.46 17.46
CA THR A 8 -52.56 9.67 16.11
C THR A 8 -51.07 9.89 16.19
N THR A 9 -50.31 8.80 16.23
CA THR A 9 -48.88 8.81 15.92
C THR A 9 -48.37 7.39 15.67
N ASN A 10 -48.61 6.80 14.52
CA ASN A 10 -47.91 5.57 14.10
C ASN A 10 -47.89 5.31 12.58
N ASN A 11 -48.11 6.32 11.73
CA ASN A 11 -48.06 6.10 10.26
C ASN A 11 -46.96 6.84 9.49
N ALA A 12 -46.12 7.63 10.15
CA ALA A 12 -45.09 8.41 9.45
C ALA A 12 -43.73 7.72 9.33
N VAL A 13 -43.44 6.66 10.11
CA VAL A 13 -42.12 5.99 10.13
C VAL A 13 -42.00 4.86 9.10
N LYS A 14 -43.13 4.31 8.62
CA LYS A 14 -43.10 3.19 7.63
C LYS A 14 -42.98 3.62 6.17
N SER A 15 -43.21 4.88 5.82
CA SER A 15 -43.11 5.35 4.44
C SER A 15 -41.68 5.80 4.06
N SER A 16 -40.89 6.30 5.00
CA SER A 16 -39.52 6.76 4.72
C SER A 16 -38.52 5.63 4.49
N THR A 17 -38.70 4.46 5.15
CA THR A 17 -37.83 3.31 4.96
C THR A 17 -38.08 2.55 3.65
N LYS A 18 -39.29 2.57 3.12
CA LYS A 18 -39.59 1.96 1.82
C LYS A 18 -39.09 2.79 0.64
N ASP A 19 -39.11 4.11 0.75
CA ASP A 19 -38.60 4.99 -0.33
C ASP A 19 -37.08 5.06 -0.35
N SER A 20 -36.42 5.02 0.80
CA SER A 20 -34.94 4.95 0.85
C SER A 20 -34.39 3.61 0.33
N SER A 21 -35.06 2.49 0.60
CA SER A 21 -34.67 1.18 0.07
C SER A 21 -34.91 1.09 -1.46
N LYS A 22 -35.99 1.64 -1.97
CA LYS A 22 -36.23 1.72 -3.42
C LYS A 22 -35.26 2.64 -4.14
N ALA A 23 -34.94 3.80 -3.58
CA ALA A 23 -33.95 4.71 -4.15
C ALA A 23 -32.52 4.10 -4.15
N ALA A 24 -32.13 3.37 -3.11
CA ALA A 24 -30.87 2.64 -3.05
C ALA A 24 -30.82 1.48 -4.05
N ASP A 25 -31.91 0.75 -4.21
CA ASP A 25 -32.03 -0.38 -5.15
C ASP A 25 -31.99 0.10 -6.62
N VAL A 26 -32.69 1.18 -6.94
CA VAL A 26 -32.61 1.84 -8.26
C VAL A 26 -31.19 2.34 -8.53
N SER A 27 -30.49 2.89 -7.52
CA SER A 27 -29.12 3.35 -7.65
C SER A 27 -28.14 2.18 -7.89
N ALA A 28 -28.26 1.07 -7.17
CA ALA A 28 -27.43 -0.12 -7.35
C ALA A 28 -27.67 -0.77 -8.72
N ARG A 29 -28.92 -0.92 -9.13
CA ARG A 29 -29.29 -1.43 -10.45
C ARG A 29 -28.75 -0.55 -11.57
N LYS A 30 -28.87 0.77 -11.46
CA LYS A 30 -28.32 1.71 -12.45
C LYS A 30 -26.79 1.59 -12.57
N LYS A 31 -26.08 1.43 -11.43
CA LYS A 31 -24.62 1.19 -11.42
C LYS A 31 -24.27 -0.13 -12.12
N ALA A 32 -25.01 -1.21 -11.84
CA ALA A 32 -24.78 -2.51 -12.48
C ALA A 32 -24.96 -2.43 -14.00
N LEU A 33 -25.95 -1.69 -14.47
CA LEU A 33 -26.23 -1.49 -15.88
C LEU A 33 -25.16 -0.66 -16.59
N LEU A 34 -24.72 0.42 -15.95
CA LEU A 34 -23.59 1.21 -16.45
C LEU A 34 -22.33 0.35 -16.58
N LEU A 35 -22.08 -0.52 -15.60
CA LEU A 35 -20.97 -1.47 -15.66
C LEU A 35 -21.13 -2.45 -16.83
N GLY A 36 -22.32 -3.02 -17.03
CA GLY A 36 -22.60 -3.90 -18.15
C GLY A 36 -22.39 -3.23 -19.52
N ARG A 37 -22.79 -1.97 -19.66
CA ARG A 37 -22.51 -1.16 -20.86
C ARG A 37 -21.03 -0.92 -21.07
N MET A 38 -20.34 -0.56 -19.99
CA MET A 38 -18.89 -0.30 -20.04
C MET A 38 -18.12 -1.53 -20.50
N LEU A 39 -18.55 -2.71 -20.08
CA LEU A 39 -17.95 -3.99 -20.45
C LEU A 39 -18.47 -4.56 -21.80
N GLY A 40 -19.41 -3.89 -22.47
CA GLY A 40 -20.00 -4.38 -23.71
C GLY A 40 -20.94 -5.58 -23.53
N LEU A 41 -21.50 -5.78 -22.31
CA LEU A 41 -22.43 -6.89 -21.99
C LEU A 41 -23.89 -6.52 -22.20
N ALA A 42 -24.24 -5.25 -22.28
CA ALA A 42 -25.59 -4.74 -22.46
C ALA A 42 -25.64 -3.69 -23.57
N SER A 43 -26.77 -3.58 -24.29
CA SER A 43 -27.00 -2.51 -25.25
C SER A 43 -27.21 -1.16 -24.57
N GLU A 44 -27.04 -0.06 -25.31
CA GLU A 44 -27.14 1.30 -24.73
C GLU A 44 -28.52 1.66 -24.21
N ASP A 45 -29.58 1.17 -24.84
CA ASP A 45 -30.95 1.62 -24.60
C ASP A 45 -31.80 0.70 -23.74
N ASP A 46 -31.40 -0.56 -23.59
CA ASP A 46 -32.21 -1.54 -22.85
C ASP A 46 -31.33 -2.42 -21.95
N TYR A 47 -31.84 -2.71 -20.78
CA TYR A 47 -31.22 -3.60 -19.78
C TYR A 47 -31.19 -5.07 -20.21
N ARG A 48 -31.35 -5.34 -21.50
CA ARG A 48 -31.36 -6.67 -22.10
C ARG A 48 -30.07 -6.90 -22.90
N ALA A 49 -29.66 -8.14 -22.96
CA ALA A 49 -28.63 -8.51 -23.90
C ALA A 49 -29.08 -8.15 -25.33
N SER A 50 -28.14 -7.67 -26.15
CA SER A 50 -28.45 -7.42 -27.58
C SER A 50 -29.04 -8.68 -28.25
N ASN A 51 -29.95 -8.50 -29.20
CA ASN A 51 -30.51 -9.58 -30.03
C ASN A 51 -29.49 -10.16 -31.05
N ALA A 52 -28.30 -9.57 -31.15
CA ALA A 52 -27.19 -10.08 -31.95
C ALA A 52 -26.74 -11.47 -31.49
N SER A 53 -26.17 -12.24 -32.39
CA SER A 53 -25.57 -13.54 -32.07
C SER A 53 -24.49 -13.44 -30.97
N ILE A 54 -24.25 -14.54 -30.30
CA ILE A 54 -23.17 -14.59 -29.28
C ILE A 54 -21.81 -14.22 -29.88
N SER A 55 -21.54 -14.63 -31.10
CA SER A 55 -20.32 -14.34 -31.84
C SER A 55 -20.12 -12.84 -32.07
N GLU A 56 -21.16 -12.16 -32.58
CA GLU A 56 -21.13 -10.70 -32.80
C GLU A 56 -20.98 -9.92 -31.50
N ARG A 57 -21.65 -10.34 -30.43
CA ARG A 57 -21.52 -9.72 -29.12
C ARG A 57 -20.12 -9.91 -28.53
N ALA A 58 -19.52 -11.09 -28.73
CA ALA A 58 -18.16 -11.37 -28.29
C ALA A 58 -17.13 -10.52 -29.08
N ALA A 59 -17.29 -10.40 -30.40
CA ALA A 59 -16.46 -9.57 -31.25
C ALA A 59 -16.55 -8.08 -30.86
N PHE A 60 -17.75 -7.57 -30.64
CA PHE A 60 -17.97 -6.20 -30.18
C PHE A 60 -17.28 -5.93 -28.82
N ARG A 61 -17.43 -6.85 -27.87
CA ARG A 61 -16.76 -6.73 -26.57
C ARG A 61 -15.24 -6.74 -26.70
N ALA A 62 -14.70 -7.64 -27.52
CA ALA A 62 -13.26 -7.74 -27.75
C ALA A 62 -12.68 -6.44 -28.38
N GLN A 63 -13.37 -5.88 -29.37
CA GLN A 63 -12.99 -4.62 -29.98
C GLN A 63 -13.02 -3.47 -28.99
N LYS A 64 -14.08 -3.36 -28.18
CA LYS A 64 -14.21 -2.34 -27.15
C LYS A 64 -13.10 -2.45 -26.10
N GLN A 65 -12.77 -3.67 -25.66
CA GLN A 65 -11.70 -3.94 -24.73
C GLN A 65 -10.34 -3.55 -25.32
N ALA A 66 -10.05 -3.92 -26.57
CA ALA A 66 -8.82 -3.57 -27.25
C ALA A 66 -8.64 -2.04 -27.37
N SER A 67 -9.71 -1.30 -27.73
CA SER A 67 -9.69 0.16 -27.76
C SER A 67 -9.39 0.76 -26.40
N GLN A 68 -10.02 0.24 -25.32
CA GLN A 68 -9.76 0.73 -23.97
C GLN A 68 -8.33 0.43 -23.51
N TYR A 69 -7.78 -0.73 -23.84
CA TYR A 69 -6.41 -1.09 -23.53
C TYR A 69 -5.41 -0.17 -24.24
N GLN A 70 -5.68 0.16 -25.51
CA GLN A 70 -4.87 1.12 -26.27
C GLN A 70 -4.90 2.50 -25.61
N GLU A 71 -6.06 3.02 -25.24
CA GLU A 71 -6.21 4.30 -24.52
C GLU A 71 -5.44 4.32 -23.18
N ASN A 72 -5.48 3.21 -22.44
CA ASN A 72 -4.75 3.08 -21.19
C ASN A 72 -3.23 3.19 -21.43
N LEU A 73 -2.71 2.45 -22.42
CA LEU A 73 -1.29 2.48 -22.78
C LEU A 73 -0.84 3.85 -23.26
N GLU A 74 -1.58 4.49 -24.14
CA GLU A 74 -1.27 5.85 -24.64
C GLU A 74 -1.27 6.87 -23.49
N THR A 75 -2.20 6.74 -22.56
CA THR A 75 -2.28 7.61 -21.37
C THR A 75 -1.04 7.43 -20.48
N ILE A 76 -0.68 6.18 -20.17
CA ILE A 76 0.49 5.86 -19.34
C ILE A 76 1.78 6.32 -20.03
N TYR A 77 1.90 6.06 -21.32
CA TYR A 77 3.07 6.45 -22.13
C TYR A 77 3.23 7.98 -22.21
N LYS A 78 2.13 8.71 -22.42
CA LYS A 78 2.13 10.18 -22.39
C LYS A 78 2.61 10.73 -21.04
N ILE A 79 2.19 10.12 -19.94
CA ILE A 79 2.66 10.49 -18.60
C ILE A 79 4.15 10.18 -18.47
N ALA A 80 4.60 9.02 -18.93
CA ALA A 80 6.01 8.66 -18.88
C ALA A 80 6.88 9.68 -19.62
N ILE A 81 6.53 10.06 -20.84
CA ILE A 81 7.23 11.09 -21.62
C ILE A 81 7.35 12.40 -20.83
N SER A 82 6.27 12.82 -20.16
CA SER A 82 6.28 14.09 -19.41
C SER A 82 7.17 14.07 -18.16
N HIS A 83 7.56 12.87 -17.69
CA HIS A 83 8.45 12.70 -16.54
C HIS A 83 9.87 12.24 -16.93
N THR A 84 10.11 11.93 -18.19
CA THR A 84 11.43 11.52 -18.66
C THR A 84 12.26 12.77 -19.02
N PRO A 85 13.46 12.96 -18.43
CA PRO A 85 14.36 14.06 -18.81
C PRO A 85 14.83 13.94 -20.28
N SER A 86 15.12 15.08 -20.93
CA SER A 86 15.55 15.12 -22.32
C SER A 86 16.99 14.61 -22.57
N ASP A 87 17.81 14.56 -21.52
CA ASP A 87 19.28 14.40 -21.66
C ASP A 87 19.80 13.15 -20.92
N VAL A 88 19.09 12.03 -21.01
CA VAL A 88 19.57 10.78 -20.40
C VAL A 88 20.22 9.90 -21.48
N THR A 89 21.52 9.76 -21.38
CA THR A 89 22.30 8.73 -22.08
C THR A 89 22.41 7.53 -21.15
N GLY A 90 21.59 6.53 -21.32
CA GLY A 90 21.53 5.37 -20.44
C GLY A 90 21.69 4.05 -21.18
N VAL A 91 21.72 2.99 -20.39
CA VAL A 91 21.57 1.61 -20.86
C VAL A 91 20.16 1.47 -21.43
N ASP A 92 20.00 0.72 -22.52
CA ASP A 92 18.69 0.47 -23.11
C ASP A 92 17.79 -0.30 -22.13
N LEU A 93 16.50 0.00 -22.20
CA LEU A 93 15.47 -0.70 -21.43
C LEU A 93 15.43 -2.18 -21.81
N ASP A 94 15.38 -3.07 -20.84
CA ASP A 94 15.25 -4.51 -21.06
C ASP A 94 13.94 -4.80 -21.86
N PRO A 95 14.05 -5.42 -23.06
CA PRO A 95 12.88 -5.70 -23.89
C PRO A 95 11.84 -6.62 -23.22
N ASP A 96 12.29 -7.59 -22.42
CA ASP A 96 11.39 -8.53 -21.74
C ASP A 96 10.65 -7.82 -20.60
N TRP A 97 11.35 -6.95 -19.87
CA TRP A 97 10.72 -6.09 -18.88
C TRP A 97 9.68 -5.17 -19.52
N ALA A 98 10.03 -4.51 -20.62
CA ALA A 98 9.13 -3.61 -21.35
C ALA A 98 7.87 -4.36 -21.82
N HIS A 99 8.04 -5.55 -22.41
CA HIS A 99 6.93 -6.38 -22.85
C HIS A 99 5.98 -6.71 -21.69
N GLN A 100 6.50 -7.18 -20.58
CA GLN A 100 5.71 -7.51 -19.38
C GLN A 100 5.05 -6.26 -18.78
N PHE A 101 5.76 -5.14 -18.75
CA PHE A 101 5.19 -3.87 -18.28
C PHE A 101 3.95 -3.49 -19.08
N PHE A 102 4.02 -3.47 -20.42
CA PHE A 102 2.90 -3.08 -21.28
C PHE A 102 1.73 -4.06 -21.18
N GLN A 103 1.98 -5.36 -21.05
CA GLN A 103 0.92 -6.36 -20.79
C GLN A 103 0.16 -6.12 -19.48
N LEU A 104 0.85 -5.65 -18.44
CA LEU A 104 0.22 -5.32 -17.17
C LEU A 104 -0.47 -3.95 -17.23
N ALA A 105 0.16 -2.98 -17.88
CA ALA A 105 -0.26 -1.59 -17.94
C ALA A 105 -1.56 -1.38 -18.73
N GLU A 106 -1.79 -2.14 -19.82
CA GLU A 106 -3.00 -2.04 -20.64
C GLU A 106 -4.30 -2.21 -19.84
N GLN A 107 -4.25 -2.95 -18.72
CA GLN A 107 -5.39 -3.26 -17.87
C GLN A 107 -5.59 -2.26 -16.72
N ILE A 108 -4.82 -1.18 -16.70
CA ILE A 108 -4.89 -0.17 -15.63
C ILE A 108 -5.87 0.93 -16.04
N HIS A 109 -7.08 0.90 -15.48
CA HIS A 109 -8.16 1.86 -15.78
C HIS A 109 -8.20 3.07 -14.83
N ASN A 110 -7.66 2.93 -13.62
CA ASN A 110 -7.69 4.00 -12.63
C ASN A 110 -6.67 5.09 -12.95
N ARG A 111 -7.11 6.34 -13.06
CA ARG A 111 -6.26 7.47 -13.45
C ARG A 111 -5.03 7.67 -12.54
N LYS A 112 -5.21 7.54 -11.22
CA LYS A 112 -4.09 7.64 -10.26
C LYS A 112 -3.07 6.53 -10.45
N MET A 113 -3.55 5.32 -10.75
CA MET A 113 -2.67 4.19 -11.08
C MET A 113 -1.96 4.41 -12.40
N GLN A 114 -2.63 4.93 -13.44
CA GLN A 114 -1.98 5.29 -14.71
C GLN A 114 -0.85 6.30 -14.52
N GLU A 115 -1.07 7.30 -13.66
CA GLU A 115 -0.03 8.27 -13.31
C GLU A 115 1.17 7.62 -12.60
N LEU A 116 0.91 6.71 -11.67
CA LEU A 116 1.94 5.95 -10.99
C LEU A 116 2.73 5.06 -11.97
N TRP A 117 2.03 4.32 -12.84
CA TRP A 117 2.64 3.47 -13.86
C TRP A 117 3.44 4.28 -14.88
N GLY A 118 2.98 5.47 -15.27
CA GLY A 118 3.76 6.39 -16.13
C GLY A 118 5.06 6.82 -15.48
N ARG A 119 5.06 7.13 -14.19
CA ARG A 119 6.29 7.47 -13.44
C ARG A 119 7.24 6.27 -13.31
N ILE A 120 6.71 5.06 -13.13
CA ILE A 120 7.52 3.83 -13.12
C ILE A 120 8.24 3.67 -14.46
N LEU A 121 7.52 3.80 -15.56
CA LEU A 121 8.11 3.69 -16.91
C LEU A 121 9.18 4.76 -17.14
N ALA A 122 8.92 6.01 -16.75
CA ALA A 122 9.90 7.10 -16.87
C ALA A 122 11.19 6.81 -16.07
N ASN A 123 11.05 6.30 -14.84
CA ASN A 123 12.19 5.92 -14.02
C ASN A 123 12.97 4.75 -14.62
N GLU A 124 12.29 3.76 -15.15
CA GLU A 124 12.94 2.58 -15.75
C GLU A 124 13.66 2.94 -17.06
N ILE A 125 13.10 3.85 -17.88
CA ILE A 125 13.77 4.42 -19.06
C ILE A 125 15.04 5.20 -18.65
N THR A 126 14.98 5.90 -17.52
CA THR A 126 16.10 6.74 -17.04
C THR A 126 17.18 5.91 -16.33
N SER A 127 16.77 4.89 -15.61
CA SER A 127 17.63 4.00 -14.79
C SER A 127 17.11 2.57 -14.85
N PRO A 128 17.47 1.80 -15.88
CA PRO A 128 17.00 0.42 -16.04
C PRO A 128 17.36 -0.48 -14.85
N GLY A 129 16.44 -1.39 -14.49
CA GLY A 129 16.59 -2.30 -13.35
C GLY A 129 16.14 -1.70 -12.01
N HIS A 130 15.45 -0.56 -12.02
CA HIS A 130 14.96 0.11 -10.82
C HIS A 130 13.72 -0.58 -10.22
N PHE A 131 12.84 -1.11 -11.07
CA PHE A 131 11.64 -1.82 -10.66
C PHE A 131 11.61 -3.24 -11.22
N SER A 132 11.50 -4.22 -10.33
CA SER A 132 11.38 -5.62 -10.71
C SER A 132 9.97 -5.94 -11.26
N LEU A 133 9.87 -6.93 -12.14
CA LEU A 133 8.58 -7.47 -12.61
C LEU A 133 7.68 -7.95 -11.45
N ARG A 134 8.30 -8.42 -10.37
CA ARG A 134 7.57 -8.82 -9.16
C ARG A 134 6.87 -7.61 -8.53
N THR A 135 7.53 -6.48 -8.47
CA THR A 135 6.96 -5.23 -7.95
C THR A 135 5.79 -4.75 -8.80
N LEU A 136 5.89 -4.81 -10.13
CA LEU A 136 4.78 -4.48 -11.02
C LEU A 136 3.57 -5.39 -10.79
N SER A 137 3.81 -6.69 -10.66
CA SER A 137 2.74 -7.67 -10.40
C SER A 137 2.08 -7.45 -9.04
N THR A 138 2.87 -7.18 -8.00
CA THR A 138 2.37 -6.87 -6.67
C THR A 138 1.56 -5.57 -6.67
N LEU A 139 2.08 -4.50 -7.29
CA LEU A 139 1.41 -3.21 -7.40
C LEU A 139 0.05 -3.33 -8.09
N LYS A 140 -0.05 -4.11 -9.17
CA LYS A 140 -1.30 -4.36 -9.89
C LYS A 140 -2.35 -5.04 -9.03
N GLN A 141 -1.95 -5.94 -8.14
CA GLN A 141 -2.83 -6.71 -7.27
C GLN A 141 -3.17 -5.97 -5.97
N LEU A 142 -2.39 -4.95 -5.61
CA LEU A 142 -2.54 -4.24 -4.35
C LEU A 142 -3.90 -3.52 -4.27
N THR A 143 -4.69 -3.89 -3.30
CA THR A 143 -5.97 -3.22 -3.03
C THR A 143 -5.73 -1.85 -2.38
N HIS A 144 -6.71 -0.98 -2.46
CA HIS A 144 -6.64 0.34 -1.80
C HIS A 144 -6.40 0.23 -0.29
N LYS A 145 -7.00 -0.77 0.36
CA LYS A 145 -6.81 -1.02 1.80
C LYS A 145 -5.37 -1.47 2.10
N GLU A 146 -4.80 -2.34 1.30
CA GLU A 146 -3.41 -2.79 1.45
C GLU A 146 -2.41 -1.66 1.18
N ALA A 147 -2.69 -0.80 0.20
CA ALA A 147 -1.89 0.41 -0.04
C ALA A 147 -1.89 1.36 1.16
N GLN A 148 -3.04 1.55 1.83
CA GLN A 148 -3.12 2.33 3.06
C GLN A 148 -2.35 1.68 4.23
N ILE A 149 -2.40 0.35 4.35
CA ILE A 149 -1.61 -0.38 5.35
C ILE A 149 -0.11 -0.20 5.08
N LEU A 150 0.30 -0.30 3.82
CA LEU A 150 1.70 -0.08 3.42
C LEU A 150 2.14 1.36 3.72
N GLU A 151 1.37 2.37 3.34
CA GLU A 151 1.64 3.78 3.67
C GLU A 151 1.84 3.98 5.18
N LYS A 152 0.99 3.36 5.99
CA LYS A 152 1.08 3.41 7.45
C LYS A 152 2.36 2.74 7.98
N ALA A 153 2.72 1.58 7.44
CA ALA A 153 3.95 0.87 7.81
C ALA A 153 5.20 1.67 7.41
N LEU A 154 5.19 2.29 6.24
CA LEU A 154 6.28 3.15 5.76
C LEU A 154 6.48 4.37 6.66
N GLY A 155 5.40 5.01 7.11
CA GLY A 155 5.46 6.16 8.03
C GLY A 155 6.06 5.83 9.41
N MET A 156 6.13 4.55 9.78
CA MET A 156 6.73 4.06 11.02
C MET A 156 8.08 3.38 10.80
N SER A 157 8.60 3.36 9.59
CA SER A 157 9.85 2.68 9.25
C SER A 157 11.03 3.63 9.32
N VAL A 158 12.23 3.08 9.36
CA VAL A 158 13.50 3.84 9.33
C VAL A 158 14.55 3.11 8.50
N LEU A 159 15.47 3.87 7.95
CA LEU A 159 16.77 3.40 7.48
C LEU A 159 17.74 3.43 8.66
N VAL A 160 18.54 2.40 8.81
CA VAL A 160 19.50 2.25 9.91
C VAL A 160 20.92 2.37 9.35
N ASN A 161 21.73 3.29 9.86
CA ASN A 161 23.13 3.49 9.46
C ASN A 161 23.36 3.63 7.95
N ASN A 162 22.46 4.34 7.26
CA ASN A 162 22.46 4.52 5.80
C ASN A 162 22.32 3.22 4.99
N GLU A 163 21.84 2.13 5.59
CA GLU A 163 21.42 0.97 4.83
C GLU A 163 20.30 1.35 3.84
N THR A 164 20.28 0.70 2.69
CA THR A 164 19.30 0.98 1.64
C THR A 164 17.93 0.39 1.89
N ARG A 165 17.79 -0.46 2.92
CA ARG A 165 16.55 -1.20 3.18
C ARG A 165 15.83 -0.72 4.42
N LEU A 166 14.54 -0.45 4.26
CA LEU A 166 13.66 -0.02 5.34
C LEU A 166 13.46 -1.10 6.40
N LYS A 167 13.38 -0.65 7.64
CA LYS A 167 13.10 -1.48 8.82
C LYS A 167 11.98 -0.86 9.64
N LEU A 168 10.97 -1.65 9.96
CA LEU A 168 9.93 -1.30 10.92
C LEU A 168 10.38 -1.78 12.29
N ILE A 169 10.93 -0.89 13.10
CA ILE A 169 11.46 -1.22 14.43
C ILE A 169 10.29 -1.50 15.38
N ILE A 170 10.28 -2.64 16.02
CA ILE A 170 9.24 -3.02 16.97
C ILE A 170 9.71 -2.95 18.43
N GLY A 171 11.00 -2.80 18.66
CA GLY A 171 11.57 -2.68 20.01
C GLY A 171 13.02 -3.07 20.07
N PHE A 172 13.45 -3.38 21.29
CA PHE A 172 14.79 -3.93 21.56
C PHE A 172 14.74 -5.00 22.64
N LYS A 173 15.78 -5.81 22.69
CA LYS A 173 15.94 -6.88 23.69
C LYS A 173 17.32 -6.78 24.33
N HIS A 174 17.44 -7.30 25.54
CA HIS A 174 18.70 -7.49 26.21
C HIS A 174 19.20 -8.92 25.96
N ALA A 175 20.45 -9.04 25.52
CA ALA A 175 21.10 -10.34 25.45
C ALA A 175 21.28 -10.94 26.86
N ARG A 176 21.20 -12.26 26.96
CA ARG A 176 21.42 -12.98 28.21
C ARG A 176 22.91 -12.94 28.58
N GLY A 177 23.25 -12.41 29.74
CA GLY A 177 24.60 -12.54 30.29
C GLY A 177 24.85 -13.98 30.82
N LEU A 178 26.10 -14.40 30.85
CA LEU A 178 26.55 -15.74 31.26
C LEU A 178 26.05 -16.19 32.64
N GLY A 179 25.54 -15.29 33.50
CA GLY A 179 24.99 -15.60 34.83
C GLY A 179 23.45 -15.58 34.92
N GLN A 180 22.72 -15.41 33.81
CA GLN A 180 21.25 -15.20 33.84
C GLN A 180 20.44 -16.27 33.10
N PHE A 181 20.89 -17.53 33.16
CA PHE A 181 20.21 -18.65 32.49
C PHE A 181 18.74 -18.82 32.89
N PHE A 182 18.32 -18.32 34.04
CA PHE A 182 16.95 -18.45 34.58
C PHE A 182 16.11 -17.17 34.41
N LYS A 183 16.64 -16.05 33.94
CA LYS A 183 15.83 -14.85 33.67
C LYS A 183 15.35 -14.85 32.22
N LYS A 184 14.05 -14.66 32.01
CA LYS A 184 13.51 -14.41 30.67
C LYS A 184 14.20 -13.17 30.06
N ALA A 185 14.60 -13.26 28.77
CA ALA A 185 15.09 -12.09 28.07
C ALA A 185 14.03 -10.98 28.18
N THR A 186 14.39 -9.85 28.73
CA THR A 186 13.48 -8.71 28.84
C THR A 186 13.37 -8.07 27.47
N ALA A 187 12.22 -8.24 26.83
CA ALA A 187 11.89 -7.59 25.58
C ALA A 187 11.12 -6.31 25.87
N THR A 188 11.60 -5.22 25.34
CA THR A 188 10.91 -3.94 25.36
C THR A 188 10.35 -3.68 23.97
N SER A 189 9.02 -3.73 23.80
CA SER A 189 8.37 -3.63 22.51
C SER A 189 7.41 -2.46 22.42
N ILE A 190 7.35 -1.88 21.22
CA ILE A 190 6.37 -0.85 20.85
C ILE A 190 5.13 -1.56 20.33
N GLY A 191 3.98 -1.32 20.94
CA GLY A 191 2.70 -1.87 20.47
C GLY A 191 2.25 -1.18 19.19
N LEU A 192 2.60 -1.71 18.02
CA LEU A 192 2.26 -1.11 16.71
C LEU A 192 0.76 -0.89 16.51
N SER A 193 -0.08 -1.71 17.16
CA SER A 193 -1.55 -1.61 17.08
C SER A 193 -2.09 -0.27 17.55
N GLN A 194 -1.48 0.33 18.57
CA GLN A 194 -1.89 1.65 19.09
C GLN A 194 -1.61 2.80 18.10
N PHE A 195 -0.77 2.56 17.10
CA PHE A 195 -0.47 3.48 15.98
C PHE A 195 -1.21 3.09 14.69
N GLY A 196 -2.23 2.22 14.76
CA GLY A 196 -3.04 1.82 13.63
C GLY A 196 -2.42 0.74 12.73
N LEU A 197 -1.38 0.03 13.21
CA LEU A 197 -0.77 -1.11 12.52
C LEU A 197 -0.86 -2.38 13.37
N PRO A 198 -2.06 -2.99 13.53
CA PRO A 198 -2.23 -4.25 14.24
C PRO A 198 -1.51 -5.40 13.53
N TYR A 199 -1.29 -6.50 14.23
CA TYR A 199 -0.58 -7.67 13.70
C TYR A 199 -1.25 -8.25 12.43
N SER A 200 -2.57 -8.19 12.31
CA SER A 200 -3.28 -8.58 11.08
C SER A 200 -2.81 -7.77 9.86
N ASN A 201 -2.49 -6.48 10.02
CA ASN A 201 -1.97 -5.66 8.94
C ASN A 201 -0.52 -6.05 8.58
N ILE A 202 0.30 -6.45 9.56
CA ILE A 202 1.62 -7.02 9.30
C ILE A 202 1.50 -8.30 8.46
N LEU A 203 0.57 -9.20 8.83
CA LEU A 203 0.32 -10.43 8.05
C LEU A 203 -0.12 -10.10 6.61
N THR A 204 -1.01 -9.13 6.43
CA THR A 204 -1.42 -8.67 5.09
C THR A 204 -0.21 -8.23 4.24
N LEU A 205 0.72 -7.45 4.80
CA LEU A 205 1.92 -7.03 4.08
C LEU A 205 2.90 -8.19 3.82
N VAL A 206 2.95 -9.17 4.71
CA VAL A 206 3.74 -10.40 4.51
C VAL A 206 3.14 -11.25 3.38
N GLU A 207 1.83 -11.43 3.36
CA GLU A 207 1.12 -12.17 2.31
C GLU A 207 1.25 -11.51 0.95
N ALA A 208 1.21 -10.18 0.90
CA ALA A 208 1.48 -9.39 -0.30
C ALA A 208 2.95 -9.41 -0.74
N GLY A 209 3.84 -10.07 0.01
CA GLY A 209 5.27 -10.13 -0.30
C GLY A 209 6.04 -8.82 -0.08
N ILE A 210 5.48 -7.89 0.70
CA ILE A 210 6.03 -6.55 1.00
C ILE A 210 6.95 -6.59 2.22
N LEU A 211 6.58 -7.35 3.25
CA LEU A 211 7.41 -7.59 4.43
C LEU A 211 7.93 -9.03 4.46
N HIS A 212 9.10 -9.23 5.02
CA HIS A 212 9.56 -10.57 5.36
C HIS A 212 8.68 -11.19 6.44
N ARG A 213 8.46 -12.51 6.35
CA ARG A 213 7.55 -13.25 7.24
C ARG A 213 8.00 -13.24 8.71
N SER A 214 9.29 -13.24 8.95
CA SER A 214 9.85 -13.35 10.29
C SER A 214 10.28 -12.01 10.84
N GLU A 215 10.01 -11.79 12.13
CA GLU A 215 10.70 -10.78 12.91
C GLU A 215 12.20 -11.09 12.91
N LEU A 216 13.00 -10.06 12.67
CA LEU A 216 14.45 -10.13 12.62
C LEU A 216 15.07 -9.39 13.80
N GLU A 217 16.28 -9.76 14.13
CA GLU A 217 17.07 -9.12 15.18
C GLU A 217 18.38 -8.60 14.58
N THR A 218 18.87 -7.48 15.08
CA THR A 218 20.23 -7.03 14.78
C THR A 218 21.23 -7.92 15.53
N GLY A 219 22.50 -7.85 15.16
CA GLY A 219 23.57 -8.24 16.08
C GLY A 219 23.59 -7.37 17.32
N LEU A 220 24.47 -7.70 18.28
CA LEU A 220 24.69 -6.89 19.47
C LEU A 220 25.16 -5.47 19.08
N LEU A 221 24.53 -4.49 19.70
CA LEU A 221 24.81 -3.08 19.45
C LEU A 221 26.03 -2.64 20.28
N SER A 222 26.94 -1.93 19.64
CA SER A 222 28.11 -1.37 20.35
C SER A 222 27.70 -0.16 21.17
N SER A 223 28.06 -0.14 22.46
CA SER A 223 27.91 1.06 23.31
C SER A 223 28.82 2.22 22.91
N LYS A 224 29.80 1.97 22.04
CA LYS A 224 30.77 2.99 21.58
C LYS A 224 30.38 3.60 20.25
N THR A 225 29.49 2.96 19.48
CA THR A 225 29.14 3.37 18.12
C THR A 225 27.69 3.81 18.08
N PRO A 226 27.42 5.07 17.73
CA PRO A 226 26.05 5.53 17.58
C PRO A 226 25.39 4.90 16.37
N ILE A 227 24.08 4.72 16.44
CA ILE A 227 23.22 4.18 15.39
C ILE A 227 22.36 5.32 14.88
N ASN A 228 22.38 5.56 13.59
CA ASN A 228 21.61 6.61 12.96
C ASN A 228 20.33 6.04 12.36
N PHE A 229 19.18 6.56 12.77
CA PHE A 229 17.90 6.32 12.15
C PHE A 229 17.54 7.50 11.26
N SER A 230 17.16 7.24 10.03
CA SER A 230 16.72 8.27 9.09
C SER A 230 15.47 7.82 8.34
N LEU A 231 14.55 8.76 8.10
CA LEU A 231 13.36 8.59 7.26
C LEU A 231 12.86 9.97 6.86
N SER A 232 12.81 10.29 5.57
CA SER A 232 12.42 11.63 5.11
C SER A 232 13.22 12.72 5.85
N ASP A 233 12.51 13.51 6.63
CA ASP A 233 13.04 14.59 7.48
C ASP A 233 13.51 14.13 8.88
N LEU A 234 13.20 12.88 9.26
CA LEU A 234 13.64 12.32 10.53
C LEU A 234 15.12 11.98 10.50
N LYS A 235 15.87 12.55 11.42
CA LYS A 235 17.24 12.14 11.77
C LYS A 235 17.29 11.94 13.27
N LEU A 236 17.67 10.75 13.71
CA LEU A 236 17.74 10.38 15.12
C LEU A 236 19.01 9.57 15.34
N LYS A 237 19.80 9.96 16.33
CA LYS A 237 21.03 9.27 16.72
C LYS A 237 20.83 8.58 18.05
N LEU A 238 21.03 7.26 18.08
CA LEU A 238 20.86 6.41 19.24
C LEU A 238 22.21 5.83 19.64
N THR A 239 22.65 6.07 20.87
CA THR A 239 23.86 5.45 21.42
C THR A 239 23.46 4.49 22.53
N PRO A 240 23.66 3.16 22.37
CA PRO A 240 23.32 2.19 23.41
C PRO A 240 24.11 2.44 24.69
N LYS A 241 23.46 2.38 25.85
CA LYS A 241 24.14 2.49 27.15
C LYS A 241 24.81 1.18 27.57
N SER A 242 24.48 0.06 26.89
CA SER A 242 25.03 -1.27 27.13
C SER A 242 25.32 -1.97 25.80
N GLY A 243 26.39 -2.76 25.73
CA GLY A 243 26.70 -3.62 24.59
C GLY A 243 25.89 -4.92 24.51
N GLN A 244 24.89 -5.08 25.37
CA GLN A 244 24.03 -6.29 25.41
C GLN A 244 22.64 -6.05 24.78
N LEU A 245 22.48 -4.99 24.02
CA LEU A 245 21.22 -4.62 23.36
C LEU A 245 21.22 -5.06 21.91
N PHE A 246 20.04 -5.39 21.38
CA PHE A 246 19.80 -5.59 19.96
C PHE A 246 18.37 -5.19 19.61
N PHE A 247 18.16 -4.65 18.39
CA PHE A 247 16.84 -4.27 17.92
C PHE A 247 16.09 -5.48 17.37
N SER A 248 14.76 -5.46 17.57
CA SER A 248 13.80 -6.32 16.89
C SER A 248 13.03 -5.50 15.86
N TYR A 249 12.87 -6.03 14.65
CA TYR A 249 12.26 -5.31 13.54
C TYR A 249 11.67 -6.25 12.48
N TYR A 250 10.70 -5.74 11.71
CA TYR A 250 10.34 -6.31 10.42
C TYR A 250 11.12 -5.61 9.31
N ARG A 251 11.60 -6.39 8.34
CA ARG A 251 12.33 -5.88 7.19
C ARG A 251 11.43 -5.88 5.97
N PHE A 252 11.50 -4.81 5.16
CA PHE A 252 10.88 -4.79 3.86
C PHE A 252 11.64 -5.73 2.91
N THR A 253 10.90 -6.37 2.00
CA THR A 253 11.47 -7.15 0.90
C THR A 253 11.97 -6.20 -0.19
N PRO A 254 12.73 -6.64 -1.19
CA PRO A 254 13.05 -5.80 -2.34
C PRO A 254 11.80 -5.16 -2.97
N THR A 255 10.73 -5.94 -3.15
CA THR A 255 9.43 -5.43 -3.62
C THR A 255 8.87 -4.33 -2.70
N GLY A 256 8.95 -4.51 -1.39
CA GLY A 256 8.50 -3.50 -0.43
C GLY A 256 9.32 -2.21 -0.49
N ASP A 257 10.64 -2.31 -0.63
CA ASP A 257 11.53 -1.15 -0.78
C ASP A 257 11.30 -0.41 -2.11
N GLU A 258 11.05 -1.13 -3.21
CA GLU A 258 10.70 -0.54 -4.51
C GLU A 258 9.34 0.17 -4.46
N LEU A 259 8.32 -0.44 -3.84
CA LEU A 259 7.00 0.17 -3.65
C LEU A 259 7.06 1.42 -2.75
N ALA A 260 7.95 1.43 -1.76
CA ALA A 260 8.14 2.59 -0.88
C ALA A 260 8.54 3.87 -1.64
N GLN A 261 9.22 3.74 -2.76
CA GLN A 261 9.63 4.86 -3.61
C GLN A 261 8.47 5.47 -4.41
N LEU A 262 7.41 4.69 -4.60
CA LEU A 262 6.24 5.07 -5.37
C LEU A 262 5.14 5.72 -4.52
N ILE A 263 5.12 5.41 -3.23
CA ILE A 263 4.05 5.82 -2.30
C ILE A 263 4.52 7.04 -1.53
N HIS A 264 3.72 8.10 -1.60
CA HIS A 264 3.94 9.24 -0.73
C HIS A 264 3.46 8.91 0.68
N PHE A 265 4.32 9.07 1.67
CA PHE A 265 4.00 8.85 3.07
C PHE A 265 4.65 9.91 3.96
N ASN A 266 4.07 10.12 5.13
CA ASN A 266 4.62 11.02 6.14
C ASN A 266 5.06 10.22 7.36
N THR A 267 6.14 10.68 7.99
CA THR A 267 6.63 10.09 9.25
C THR A 267 5.53 10.15 10.32
N ASP A 268 5.24 9.03 10.97
CA ASP A 268 4.31 8.98 12.09
C ASP A 268 4.95 9.56 13.35
N LYS A 269 4.68 10.83 13.61
CA LYS A 269 5.25 11.57 14.76
C LYS A 269 4.88 10.96 16.10
N SER A 270 3.71 10.33 16.20
CA SER A 270 3.24 9.70 17.45
C SER A 270 4.03 8.43 17.77
N TYR A 271 4.28 7.61 16.75
CA TYR A 271 5.14 6.44 16.84
C TYR A 271 6.59 6.83 17.19
N ILE A 272 7.16 7.81 16.50
CA ILE A 272 8.53 8.29 16.78
C ILE A 272 8.65 8.83 18.21
N LYS A 273 7.66 9.58 18.68
CA LYS A 273 7.63 10.07 20.07
C LYS A 273 7.61 8.92 21.07
N ALA A 274 6.77 7.90 20.86
CA ALA A 274 6.70 6.72 21.72
C ALA A 274 8.00 5.90 21.67
N MET A 275 8.60 5.72 20.49
CA MET A 275 9.90 5.06 20.33
C MET A 275 10.99 5.78 21.12
N LYS A 276 11.09 7.11 21.01
CA LYS A 276 12.06 7.91 21.79
C LYS A 276 11.84 7.73 23.29
N ALA A 277 10.62 7.82 23.75
CA ALA A 277 10.29 7.64 25.18
C ALA A 277 10.69 6.25 25.69
N LEU A 278 10.37 5.20 24.91
CA LEU A 278 10.67 3.81 25.27
C LEU A 278 12.17 3.54 25.29
N PHE A 279 12.92 4.12 24.35
CA PHE A 279 14.37 3.89 24.19
C PHE A 279 15.23 4.76 25.12
N SER A 280 14.69 5.84 25.68
CA SER A 280 15.47 6.80 26.52
C SER A 280 16.11 6.17 27.74
N HIS A 281 15.55 5.08 28.28
CA HIS A 281 16.13 4.35 29.40
C HIS A 281 17.46 3.67 29.04
N ASP A 282 17.52 2.99 27.90
CA ASP A 282 18.63 2.13 27.48
C ASP A 282 19.53 2.74 26.41
N PHE A 283 19.12 3.86 25.83
CA PHE A 283 19.86 4.60 24.81
C PHE A 283 20.00 6.07 25.20
N LYS A 284 21.13 6.68 24.82
CA LYS A 284 21.24 8.12 24.71
C LYS A 284 20.69 8.52 23.34
N ILE A 285 19.80 9.49 23.30
CA ILE A 285 19.10 9.94 22.09
C ILE A 285 19.49 11.39 21.82
N ASP A 286 20.08 11.61 20.64
CA ASP A 286 20.51 12.93 20.18
C ASP A 286 19.75 13.32 18.89
#